data_6cd4700d417ebd57fbfa48c9ceeb600d
#
_entry.id   6cd4700d417ebd57fbfa48c9ceeb600d
#
_cell.length_a   1.000
_cell.length_b   1.000
_cell.length_c   1.000
_cell.angle_alpha   90.00
_cell.angle_beta   90.00
_cell.angle_gamma   90.00
#
_symmetry.space_group_name_H-M   'P 1'
#
loop_
_entity.id
_entity.type
_entity.pdbx_description
1 polymer ?
#
loop_
_entity_poly.entity_id
_entity_poly.type
_entity_poly.pdbx_seq_one_letter_code
_entity_poly.pdbx_strand_id
1 'polypeptide(L)'
;MTNKKIILALSAFFSLFLFSCNSFFESDVDIPAEKPKLVVYGYLTAEDDTIKLSVQHSKPIYTVTNYFSEFYPSVTDATVKISDGSTTINLVYDAYQRKYVSAEMQVMAGKTYSLEITTPRSDRVTASCTVPASEVPVVEITSIESHPIYAYNKFINFRIKDLPGKGHFYRVLIAMFLKDIHNPEYPDYVYYIPLETGEEYFSDVNKDGEYFIFKAAVQGLGESQAQEVTFYTSITDEHYFNFHKSVLGFQGDNPFAEPTPVYSNIEGGLGVFAASKAHTFTLAY
;
A
#
# COMPACT_ATOMS: atom_id res chain seq x y z
N MET A 1 -40.91 54.36 35.86
CA MET A 1 -40.29 53.24 36.63
C MET A 1 -40.43 51.87 35.99
N THR A 2 -41.18 51.72 34.93
CA THR A 2 -41.52 50.45 34.31
C THR A 2 -40.37 49.85 33.35
N ASN A 3 -39.69 50.72 32.64
CA ASN A 3 -38.71 50.28 31.64
C ASN A 3 -37.40 49.66 32.25
N LYS A 4 -36.97 50.12 33.41
CA LYS A 4 -35.77 49.55 34.09
C LYS A 4 -35.98 48.11 34.59
N LYS A 5 -37.22 47.83 35.03
CA LYS A 5 -37.53 46.43 35.50
C LYS A 5 -37.63 45.44 34.34
N ILE A 6 -38.10 45.89 33.17
CA ILE A 6 -38.19 45.11 31.97
C ILE A 6 -36.76 44.77 31.41
N ILE A 7 -35.87 45.76 31.40
CA ILE A 7 -34.50 45.63 30.98
C ILE A 7 -33.73 44.66 31.91
N LEU A 8 -33.96 44.77 33.22
CA LEU A 8 -33.35 43.85 34.21
C LEU A 8 -33.85 42.40 34.05
N ALA A 9 -35.15 42.22 33.78
CA ALA A 9 -35.73 40.91 33.55
C ALA A 9 -35.24 40.28 32.24
N LEU A 10 -35.08 41.05 31.14
CA LEU A 10 -34.52 40.60 29.89
C LEU A 10 -33.02 40.24 30.02
N SER A 11 -32.24 41.04 30.77
CA SER A 11 -30.84 40.76 31.05
C SER A 11 -30.65 39.49 31.88
N ALA A 12 -31.49 39.25 32.90
CA ALA A 12 -31.47 38.02 33.69
C ALA A 12 -31.90 36.78 32.88
N PHE A 13 -32.85 36.94 31.98
CA PHE A 13 -33.29 35.88 31.08
C PHE A 13 -32.20 35.53 30.04
N PHE A 14 -31.48 36.51 29.51
CA PHE A 14 -30.38 36.29 28.56
C PHE A 14 -29.15 35.67 29.22
N SER A 15 -28.85 35.97 30.50
CA SER A 15 -27.75 35.35 31.22
C SER A 15 -28.00 33.86 31.56
N LEU A 16 -29.26 33.40 31.63
CA LEU A 16 -29.61 32.00 31.81
C LEU A 16 -29.27 31.12 30.59
N PHE A 17 -29.20 31.69 29.38
CA PHE A 17 -28.80 30.98 28.17
C PHE A 17 -27.27 30.77 28.02
N LEU A 18 -26.45 31.51 28.80
CA LEU A 18 -25.01 31.44 28.73
C LEU A 18 -24.40 30.28 29.53
N PHE A 19 -25.20 29.62 30.38
CA PHE A 19 -24.74 28.51 31.21
C PHE A 19 -25.02 27.11 30.63
N SER A 20 -25.62 27.04 29.44
CA SER A 20 -26.11 25.75 28.88
C SER A 20 -25.15 25.01 27.95
N CYS A 21 -23.86 25.38 27.85
CA CYS A 21 -23.01 24.83 26.81
C CYS A 21 -21.82 23.94 27.25
N ASN A 22 -21.65 23.61 28.53
CA ASN A 22 -20.46 22.88 28.94
C ASN A 22 -20.64 21.37 29.24
N SER A 23 -21.85 20.84 29.21
CA SER A 23 -22.04 19.42 29.57
C SER A 23 -22.56 18.53 28.44
N PHE A 24 -22.68 19.05 27.21
CA PHE A 24 -23.27 18.27 26.12
C PHE A 24 -22.22 17.52 25.25
N PHE A 25 -20.92 17.76 25.48
CA PHE A 25 -19.86 17.16 24.66
C PHE A 25 -18.81 16.30 25.42
N GLU A 26 -18.94 16.20 26.72
CA GLU A 26 -18.16 15.23 27.49
C GLU A 26 -19.04 14.02 27.85
N SER A 27 -19.35 13.21 26.85
CA SER A 27 -19.65 11.82 27.15
C SER A 27 -18.31 11.09 27.23
N ASP A 28 -17.89 10.71 28.43
CA ASP A 28 -16.90 9.66 28.62
C ASP A 28 -17.48 8.37 28.01
N VAL A 29 -17.33 8.21 26.72
CA VAL A 29 -17.62 6.94 26.07
C VAL A 29 -16.43 6.05 26.41
N ASP A 30 -16.63 5.11 27.31
CA ASP A 30 -15.69 4.04 27.56
C ASP A 30 -15.57 3.21 26.28
N ILE A 31 -14.59 3.56 25.45
CA ILE A 31 -14.32 2.80 24.23
C ILE A 31 -13.54 1.58 24.66
N PRO A 32 -14.11 0.37 24.47
CA PRO A 32 -13.42 -0.85 24.85
C PRO A 32 -12.05 -0.89 24.15
N ALA A 33 -10.98 -1.00 24.92
CA ALA A 33 -9.65 -1.20 24.38
C ALA A 33 -9.61 -2.58 23.70
N GLU A 34 -9.73 -2.60 22.38
CA GLU A 34 -9.51 -3.83 21.61
C GLU A 34 -8.08 -4.31 21.82
N LYS A 35 -7.92 -5.63 21.99
CA LYS A 35 -6.60 -6.25 22.08
C LYS A 35 -5.86 -6.01 20.74
N PRO A 36 -4.59 -5.58 20.78
CA PRO A 36 -3.78 -5.47 19.57
C PRO A 36 -3.75 -6.80 18.81
N LYS A 37 -4.02 -6.75 17.50
CA LYS A 37 -3.92 -7.90 16.60
C LYS A 37 -2.55 -7.92 15.94
N LEU A 38 -2.09 -9.09 15.54
CA LEU A 38 -0.92 -9.19 14.67
C LEU A 38 -1.27 -8.62 13.29
N VAL A 39 -0.36 -7.81 12.76
CA VAL A 39 -0.43 -7.26 11.42
C VAL A 39 0.75 -7.79 10.62
N VAL A 40 0.47 -8.40 9.48
CA VAL A 40 1.49 -9.05 8.64
C VAL A 40 1.50 -8.40 7.26
N TYR A 41 2.69 -8.06 6.76
CA TYR A 41 2.91 -7.68 5.37
C TYR A 41 3.99 -8.58 4.78
N GLY A 42 3.58 -9.50 3.92
CA GLY A 42 4.46 -10.42 3.21
C GLY A 42 4.12 -10.45 1.72
N TYR A 43 5.11 -10.20 0.88
CA TYR A 43 4.96 -10.26 -0.57
C TYR A 43 6.02 -11.20 -1.12
N LEU A 44 5.58 -12.24 -1.82
CA LEU A 44 6.45 -13.18 -2.51
C LEU A 44 6.51 -12.80 -3.99
N THR A 45 7.72 -12.60 -4.51
CA THR A 45 7.90 -12.38 -5.94
C THR A 45 8.61 -13.59 -6.55
N ALA A 46 8.14 -14.06 -7.70
CA ALA A 46 8.81 -15.15 -8.40
C ALA A 46 10.28 -14.81 -8.64
N GLU A 47 11.13 -15.81 -8.43
CA GLU A 47 12.60 -15.73 -8.59
C GLU A 47 13.34 -14.95 -7.49
N ASP A 48 12.62 -14.40 -6.47
CA ASP A 48 13.29 -13.84 -5.31
C ASP A 48 14.11 -14.91 -4.56
N ASP A 49 15.37 -14.58 -4.28
CA ASP A 49 16.29 -15.43 -3.51
C ASP A 49 16.11 -15.26 -2.00
N THR A 50 15.39 -14.23 -1.58
CA THR A 50 15.22 -13.90 -0.16
C THR A 50 13.77 -13.52 0.13
N ILE A 51 13.13 -14.33 0.94
CA ILE A 51 11.78 -14.05 1.46
C ILE A 51 11.87 -13.07 2.61
N LYS A 52 11.02 -12.03 2.57
CA LYS A 52 10.97 -10.98 3.60
C LYS A 52 9.53 -10.66 3.96
N LEU A 53 9.24 -10.58 5.27
CA LEU A 53 7.94 -10.10 5.75
C LEU A 53 8.06 -9.31 7.05
N SER A 54 7.08 -8.43 7.29
CA SER A 54 6.97 -7.65 8.52
C SER A 54 5.89 -8.24 9.40
N VAL A 55 6.15 -8.29 10.71
CA VAL A 55 5.16 -8.65 11.73
C VAL A 55 5.12 -7.53 12.76
N GLN A 56 3.94 -7.00 13.01
CA GLN A 56 3.72 -5.84 13.88
C GLN A 56 2.47 -6.06 14.71
N HIS A 57 2.24 -5.20 15.72
CA HIS A 57 0.94 -5.11 16.39
C HIS A 57 0.12 -3.93 15.87
N SER A 58 -1.18 -4.12 15.74
CA SER A 58 -2.09 -3.00 15.47
C SER A 58 -2.10 -2.03 16.66
N LYS A 59 -2.33 -0.74 16.38
CA LYS A 59 -2.55 0.28 17.41
C LYS A 59 -4.04 0.59 17.48
N PRO A 60 -4.60 0.85 18.68
CA PRO A 60 -5.94 1.39 18.79
C PRO A 60 -6.03 2.77 18.11
N ILE A 61 -7.16 3.07 17.47
CA ILE A 61 -7.39 4.34 16.72
C ILE A 61 -7.21 5.57 17.63
N TYR A 62 -7.52 5.42 18.91
CA TYR A 62 -7.49 6.51 19.89
C TYR A 62 -6.16 6.65 20.64
N THR A 63 -5.12 5.94 20.21
CA THR A 63 -3.79 6.14 20.79
C THR A 63 -3.24 7.49 20.31
N VAL A 64 -3.12 8.47 21.23
CA VAL A 64 -2.43 9.74 20.92
C VAL A 64 -0.98 9.39 20.57
N THR A 65 -0.68 9.40 19.29
CA THR A 65 0.68 9.21 18.81
C THR A 65 1.39 10.57 18.85
N ASN A 66 2.38 10.72 19.72
CA ASN A 66 3.33 11.79 19.54
C ASN A 66 4.03 11.60 18.19
N TYR A 67 4.22 12.66 17.41
CA TYR A 67 4.83 12.66 16.07
C TYR A 67 6.17 11.91 15.97
N PHE A 68 6.84 11.64 17.08
CA PHE A 68 8.09 10.88 17.15
C PHE A 68 7.92 9.38 17.42
N SER A 69 6.70 8.88 17.63
CA SER A 69 6.42 7.46 17.91
C SER A 69 5.69 6.75 16.77
N GLU A 70 5.90 7.19 15.53
CA GLU A 70 5.23 6.66 14.32
C GLU A 70 5.58 5.21 13.96
N PHE A 71 6.58 4.63 14.62
CA PHE A 71 6.93 3.25 14.33
C PHE A 71 5.96 2.30 15.03
N TYR A 72 5.22 1.54 14.23
CA TYR A 72 4.48 0.38 14.73
C TYR A 72 5.48 -0.58 15.40
N PRO A 73 5.22 -1.02 16.64
CA PRO A 73 6.15 -1.92 17.32
C PRO A 73 6.26 -3.22 16.55
N SER A 74 7.44 -3.51 16.03
CA SER A 74 7.73 -4.79 15.39
C SER A 74 7.69 -5.90 16.45
N VAL A 75 7.08 -7.02 16.11
CA VAL A 75 7.17 -8.26 16.87
C VAL A 75 8.51 -8.91 16.47
N THR A 76 9.41 -9.07 17.43
CA THR A 76 10.79 -9.52 17.15
C THR A 76 11.08 -10.95 17.61
N ASP A 77 10.12 -11.55 18.35
CA ASP A 77 10.24 -12.83 19.03
C ASP A 77 9.22 -13.89 18.52
N ALA A 78 8.60 -13.61 17.36
CA ALA A 78 7.69 -14.56 16.75
C ALA A 78 8.44 -15.72 16.08
N THR A 79 7.82 -16.89 16.06
CA THR A 79 8.19 -17.98 15.18
C THR A 79 7.44 -17.83 13.87
N VAL A 80 8.16 -17.62 12.78
CA VAL A 80 7.61 -17.38 11.44
C VAL A 80 8.01 -18.53 10.54
N LYS A 81 7.03 -19.22 9.95
CA LYS A 81 7.23 -20.37 9.07
C LYS A 81 6.57 -20.13 7.72
N ILE A 82 7.25 -20.50 6.65
CA ILE A 82 6.71 -20.55 5.30
C ILE A 82 6.92 -21.96 4.73
N SER A 83 5.90 -22.49 4.07
CA SER A 83 5.96 -23.80 3.41
C SER A 83 5.45 -23.72 1.98
N ASP A 84 6.10 -24.41 1.05
CA ASP A 84 5.66 -24.63 -0.34
C ASP A 84 4.89 -25.96 -0.51
N GLY A 85 4.46 -26.58 0.60
CA GLY A 85 3.81 -27.88 0.63
C GLY A 85 4.76 -29.07 0.68
N SER A 86 6.01 -28.91 0.27
CA SER A 86 7.06 -29.96 0.34
C SER A 86 8.13 -29.67 1.40
N THR A 87 8.50 -28.42 1.51
CA THR A 87 9.54 -27.88 2.40
C THR A 87 8.96 -26.80 3.29
N THR A 88 9.38 -26.76 4.53
CA THR A 88 9.06 -25.69 5.47
C THR A 88 10.34 -25.06 5.97
N ILE A 89 10.43 -23.74 5.89
CA ILE A 89 11.54 -22.95 6.40
C ILE A 89 11.10 -22.05 7.55
N ASN A 90 12.06 -21.64 8.38
CA ASN A 90 11.85 -20.63 9.40
C ASN A 90 12.50 -19.32 8.94
N LEU A 91 11.81 -18.21 9.16
CA LEU A 91 12.37 -16.90 8.94
C LEU A 91 12.95 -16.35 10.24
N VAL A 92 14.09 -15.67 10.15
CA VAL A 92 14.79 -15.07 11.29
C VAL A 92 14.60 -13.57 11.27
N TYR A 93 14.40 -12.96 12.44
CA TYR A 93 14.25 -11.51 12.54
C TYR A 93 15.59 -10.80 12.30
N ASP A 94 15.61 -9.96 11.29
CA ASP A 94 16.70 -9.03 10.98
C ASP A 94 16.40 -7.65 11.61
N ALA A 95 17.15 -7.28 12.63
CA ALA A 95 16.95 -6.02 13.35
C ALA A 95 17.27 -4.77 12.51
N TYR A 96 18.18 -4.88 11.52
CA TYR A 96 18.53 -3.77 10.64
C TYR A 96 17.41 -3.49 9.63
N GLN A 97 16.89 -4.52 8.99
CA GLN A 97 15.76 -4.41 8.05
C GLN A 97 14.41 -4.31 8.76
N ARG A 98 14.34 -4.64 10.05
CA ARG A 98 13.11 -4.76 10.86
C ARG A 98 12.09 -5.72 10.22
N LYS A 99 12.58 -6.81 9.66
CA LYS A 99 11.80 -7.83 8.95
C LYS A 99 12.26 -9.23 9.35
N TYR A 100 11.37 -10.20 9.17
CA TYR A 100 11.73 -11.60 9.16
C TYR A 100 12.22 -11.98 7.78
N VAL A 101 13.37 -12.64 7.69
CA VAL A 101 14.05 -12.94 6.42
C VAL A 101 14.52 -14.40 6.38
N SER A 102 14.51 -14.99 5.19
CA SER A 102 15.18 -16.26 4.91
C SER A 102 15.58 -16.35 3.43
N ALA A 103 16.75 -16.93 3.16
CA ALA A 103 17.22 -17.27 1.83
C ALA A 103 17.27 -18.79 1.60
N GLU A 104 16.58 -19.57 2.43
CA GLU A 104 16.59 -21.04 2.37
C GLU A 104 15.60 -21.61 1.35
N MET A 105 14.75 -20.77 0.74
CA MET A 105 13.74 -21.19 -0.22
C MET A 105 13.64 -20.16 -1.33
N GLN A 106 13.78 -20.60 -2.58
CA GLN A 106 13.51 -19.79 -3.75
C GLN A 106 12.00 -19.77 -4.04
N VAL A 107 11.47 -18.59 -4.34
CA VAL A 107 10.06 -18.42 -4.71
C VAL A 107 9.85 -18.81 -6.17
N MET A 108 8.97 -19.78 -6.43
CA MET A 108 8.74 -20.37 -7.76
C MET A 108 7.37 -20.00 -8.28
N ALA A 109 7.29 -19.62 -9.57
CA ALA A 109 6.03 -19.39 -10.26
C ALA A 109 5.13 -20.65 -10.25
N GLY A 110 3.83 -20.44 -10.10
CA GLY A 110 2.81 -21.51 -10.06
C GLY A 110 2.70 -22.25 -8.73
N LYS A 111 3.55 -21.96 -7.74
CA LYS A 111 3.46 -22.60 -6.43
C LYS A 111 2.60 -21.81 -5.44
N THR A 112 1.93 -22.55 -4.54
CA THR A 112 1.20 -22.00 -3.40
C THR A 112 2.10 -22.10 -2.17
N TYR A 113 2.15 -21.01 -1.41
CA TYR A 113 2.89 -20.88 -0.17
C TYR A 113 1.92 -20.67 0.98
N SER A 114 2.16 -21.35 2.10
CA SER A 114 1.46 -21.14 3.35
C SER A 114 2.35 -20.48 4.38
N LEU A 115 1.78 -19.57 5.14
CA LEU A 115 2.42 -18.83 6.22
C LEU A 115 1.79 -19.24 7.55
N GLU A 116 2.62 -19.48 8.54
CA GLU A 116 2.21 -19.63 9.94
C GLU A 116 3.10 -18.75 10.82
N ILE A 117 2.49 -17.95 11.67
CA ILE A 117 3.19 -17.11 12.66
C ILE A 117 2.61 -17.41 14.03
N THR A 118 3.49 -17.68 15.00
CA THR A 118 3.11 -17.84 16.42
C THR A 118 3.97 -16.95 17.28
N THR A 119 3.38 -16.37 18.33
CA THR A 119 4.09 -15.54 19.30
C THR A 119 4.17 -16.22 20.67
N PRO A 120 5.11 -15.83 21.55
CA PRO A 120 5.13 -16.30 22.93
C PRO A 120 3.86 -16.01 23.72
N ARG A 121 3.05 -15.03 23.27
CA ARG A 121 1.74 -14.70 23.86
C ARG A 121 0.61 -15.61 23.38
N SER A 122 0.93 -16.66 22.63
CA SER A 122 0.00 -17.60 22.02
C SER A 122 -0.91 -17.01 20.93
N ASP A 123 -0.56 -15.84 20.37
CA ASP A 123 -1.19 -15.37 19.16
C ASP A 123 -0.74 -16.28 18.00
N ARG A 124 -1.68 -16.65 17.15
CA ARG A 124 -1.41 -17.45 15.95
C ARG A 124 -2.15 -16.87 14.77
N VAL A 125 -1.44 -16.69 13.67
CA VAL A 125 -2.02 -16.27 12.40
C VAL A 125 -1.56 -17.19 11.28
N THR A 126 -2.42 -17.38 10.29
CA THR A 126 -2.14 -18.16 9.09
C THR A 126 -2.59 -17.42 7.84
N ALA A 127 -1.95 -17.71 6.73
CA ALA A 127 -2.33 -17.19 5.41
C ALA A 127 -1.79 -18.10 4.31
N SER A 128 -2.28 -17.91 3.09
CA SER A 128 -1.71 -18.53 1.91
C SER A 128 -1.74 -17.57 0.72
N CYS A 129 -0.84 -17.76 -0.23
CA CYS A 129 -0.82 -17.06 -1.51
C CYS A 129 -0.31 -17.99 -2.60
N THR A 130 -0.64 -17.69 -3.86
CA THR A 130 -0.18 -18.47 -5.00
C THR A 130 0.56 -17.56 -5.99
N VAL A 131 1.81 -17.88 -6.26
CA VAL A 131 2.60 -17.12 -7.23
C VAL A 131 2.04 -17.36 -8.63
N PRO A 132 1.71 -16.31 -9.39
CA PRO A 132 1.20 -16.49 -10.75
C PRO A 132 2.14 -17.31 -11.64
N ALA A 133 1.59 -18.27 -12.38
CA ALA A 133 2.35 -19.09 -13.32
C ALA A 133 2.54 -18.43 -14.68
N SER A 134 1.62 -17.55 -15.05
CA SER A 134 1.57 -16.91 -16.36
C SER A 134 2.77 -16.00 -16.61
N GLU A 135 3.08 -15.75 -17.88
CA GLU A 135 4.07 -14.75 -18.25
C GLU A 135 3.56 -13.32 -17.95
N VAL A 136 4.50 -12.45 -17.58
CA VAL A 136 4.17 -11.04 -17.32
C VAL A 136 3.99 -10.32 -18.66
N PRO A 137 2.87 -9.60 -18.88
CA PRO A 137 2.68 -8.84 -20.10
C PRO A 137 3.74 -7.76 -20.27
N VAL A 138 4.22 -7.61 -21.50
CA VAL A 138 5.25 -6.63 -21.87
C VAL A 138 4.60 -5.28 -22.15
N VAL A 139 5.30 -4.20 -21.77
CA VAL A 139 4.92 -2.83 -22.12
C VAL A 139 5.16 -2.59 -23.60
N GLU A 140 4.14 -2.07 -24.30
CA GLU A 140 4.24 -1.56 -25.67
C GLU A 140 4.13 -0.04 -25.64
N ILE A 141 5.21 0.67 -25.97
CA ILE A 141 5.17 2.14 -26.14
C ILE A 141 4.46 2.46 -27.45
N THR A 142 3.39 3.26 -27.39
CA THR A 142 2.59 3.64 -28.57
C THR A 142 2.97 5.01 -29.11
N SER A 143 3.30 5.98 -28.25
CA SER A 143 3.86 7.26 -28.66
C SER A 143 4.61 7.95 -27.50
N ILE A 144 5.54 8.85 -27.87
CA ILE A 144 6.18 9.79 -26.97
C ILE A 144 5.94 11.18 -27.55
N GLU A 145 5.23 12.02 -26.79
CA GLU A 145 4.79 13.34 -27.24
C GLU A 145 5.39 14.44 -26.36
N SER A 146 5.71 15.58 -26.93
CA SER A 146 6.13 16.74 -26.14
C SER A 146 4.95 17.29 -25.36
N HIS A 147 5.19 17.66 -24.11
CA HIS A 147 4.16 18.30 -23.30
C HIS A 147 3.84 19.71 -23.88
N PRO A 148 2.56 20.08 -24.06
CA PRO A 148 2.18 21.30 -24.76
C PRO A 148 2.62 22.59 -24.05
N ILE A 149 2.84 22.54 -22.74
CA ILE A 149 3.17 23.72 -21.92
C ILE A 149 4.64 23.69 -21.45
N TYR A 150 5.14 22.51 -21.06
CA TYR A 150 6.45 22.34 -20.47
C TYR A 150 7.40 21.67 -21.46
N ALA A 151 8.32 22.47 -22.05
CA ALA A 151 9.16 22.04 -23.17
C ALA A 151 10.01 20.79 -22.92
N TYR A 152 10.40 20.55 -21.67
CA TYR A 152 11.22 19.39 -21.29
C TYR A 152 10.41 18.17 -20.88
N ASN A 153 9.11 18.32 -20.64
CA ASN A 153 8.25 17.22 -20.24
C ASN A 153 7.77 16.43 -21.46
N LYS A 154 7.58 15.14 -21.26
CA LYS A 154 7.05 14.23 -22.28
C LYS A 154 5.83 13.51 -21.74
N PHE A 155 4.88 13.27 -22.64
CA PHE A 155 3.86 12.26 -22.41
C PHE A 155 4.32 10.95 -23.04
N ILE A 156 4.32 9.90 -22.27
CA ILE A 156 4.54 8.54 -22.75
C ILE A 156 3.19 7.84 -22.75
N ASN A 157 2.72 7.50 -23.94
CA ASN A 157 1.54 6.66 -24.14
C ASN A 157 2.02 5.23 -24.33
N PHE A 158 1.41 4.30 -23.61
CA PHE A 158 1.78 2.89 -23.66
C PHE A 158 0.57 2.01 -23.38
N ARG A 159 0.72 0.73 -23.65
CA ARG A 159 -0.31 -0.26 -23.42
C ARG A 159 0.28 -1.57 -22.98
N ILE A 160 -0.55 -2.38 -22.37
CA ILE A 160 -0.26 -3.76 -21.95
C ILE A 160 -1.40 -4.63 -22.47
N LYS A 161 -1.07 -5.73 -23.14
CA LYS A 161 -2.06 -6.69 -23.60
C LYS A 161 -2.43 -7.64 -22.49
N ASP A 162 -3.73 -7.83 -22.25
CA ASP A 162 -4.20 -8.83 -21.33
C ASP A 162 -3.87 -10.25 -21.79
N LEU A 163 -3.70 -11.15 -20.84
CA LEU A 163 -3.51 -12.57 -21.09
C LEU A 163 -4.86 -13.23 -21.41
N PRO A 164 -4.87 -14.25 -22.28
CA PRO A 164 -6.10 -14.99 -22.56
C PRO A 164 -6.62 -15.73 -21.32
N GLY A 165 -7.93 -15.65 -21.06
CA GLY A 165 -8.58 -16.26 -19.91
C GLY A 165 -8.97 -15.20 -18.89
N LYS A 166 -9.69 -15.60 -17.85
CA LYS A 166 -10.25 -14.67 -16.86
C LYS A 166 -9.56 -14.81 -15.50
N GLY A 167 -9.58 -13.73 -14.75
CA GLY A 167 -9.10 -13.70 -13.38
C GLY A 167 -7.64 -13.29 -13.27
N HIS A 168 -7.14 -12.48 -14.21
CA HIS A 168 -5.81 -11.91 -14.14
C HIS A 168 -5.84 -10.55 -13.44
N PHE A 169 -4.87 -10.36 -12.56
CA PHE A 169 -4.68 -9.14 -11.80
C PHE A 169 -3.30 -8.59 -12.11
N TYR A 170 -3.22 -7.29 -12.32
CA TYR A 170 -2.02 -6.62 -12.78
C TYR A 170 -1.67 -5.41 -11.93
N ARG A 171 -0.39 -5.08 -11.94
CA ARG A 171 0.12 -3.81 -11.48
C ARG A 171 1.05 -3.22 -12.53
N VAL A 172 0.97 -1.90 -12.73
CA VAL A 172 1.96 -1.14 -13.49
C VAL A 172 2.46 0.02 -12.63
N LEU A 173 3.76 0.17 -12.57
CA LEU A 173 4.43 1.25 -11.88
C LEU A 173 5.50 1.83 -12.80
N ILE A 174 5.69 3.14 -12.76
CA ILE A 174 6.71 3.82 -13.56
C ILE A 174 7.61 4.60 -12.62
N ALA A 175 8.90 4.52 -12.83
CA ALA A 175 9.87 5.24 -12.02
C ALA A 175 10.98 5.85 -12.87
N MET A 176 11.53 6.96 -12.39
CA MET A 176 12.78 7.55 -12.85
C MET A 176 13.82 7.45 -11.75
N PHE A 177 15.05 7.16 -12.13
CA PHE A 177 16.20 7.21 -11.24
C PHE A 177 16.93 8.53 -11.46
N LEU A 178 16.93 9.38 -10.45
CA LEU A 178 17.52 10.71 -10.50
C LEU A 178 18.85 10.69 -9.77
N LYS A 179 19.95 10.99 -10.49
CA LYS A 179 21.25 11.20 -9.89
C LYS A 179 21.40 12.64 -9.45
N ASP A 180 21.90 12.86 -8.23
CA ASP A 180 22.37 14.18 -7.85
C ASP A 180 23.70 14.47 -8.56
N ILE A 181 23.65 15.32 -9.61
CA ILE A 181 24.87 15.69 -10.38
C ILE A 181 25.84 16.56 -9.59
N HIS A 182 25.39 17.21 -8.52
CA HIS A 182 26.21 18.07 -7.66
C HIS A 182 26.85 17.29 -6.51
N ASN A 183 26.24 16.18 -6.12
CA ASN A 183 26.71 15.33 -5.03
C ASN A 183 26.59 13.85 -5.43
N PRO A 184 27.48 13.38 -6.32
CA PRO A 184 27.39 12.02 -6.89
C PRO A 184 27.60 10.89 -5.86
N GLU A 185 28.03 11.21 -4.65
CA GLU A 185 28.12 10.29 -3.52
C GLU A 185 26.78 10.00 -2.83
N TYR A 186 25.74 10.81 -3.09
CA TYR A 186 24.41 10.51 -2.58
C TYR A 186 23.74 9.40 -3.40
N PRO A 187 22.92 8.57 -2.76
CA PRO A 187 22.18 7.54 -3.47
C PRO A 187 21.21 8.15 -4.47
N ASP A 188 21.01 7.46 -5.59
CA ASP A 188 20.03 7.86 -6.59
C ASP A 188 18.63 7.96 -5.98
N TYR A 189 17.90 9.02 -6.33
CA TYR A 189 16.52 9.19 -5.93
C TYR A 189 15.61 8.44 -6.89
N VAL A 190 14.69 7.64 -6.34
CA VAL A 190 13.63 7.02 -7.12
C VAL A 190 12.41 7.93 -7.09
N TYR A 191 12.01 8.42 -8.24
CA TYR A 191 10.79 9.20 -8.41
C TYR A 191 9.73 8.37 -9.12
N TYR A 192 8.64 8.05 -8.42
CA TYR A 192 7.52 7.34 -8.99
C TYR A 192 6.62 8.31 -9.77
N ILE A 193 6.34 7.96 -11.03
CA ILE A 193 5.59 8.78 -11.96
C ILE A 193 4.13 8.34 -11.89
N PRO A 194 3.20 9.24 -11.51
CA PRO A 194 1.78 8.91 -11.50
C PRO A 194 1.27 8.75 -12.93
N LEU A 195 0.27 7.89 -13.10
CA LEU A 195 -0.44 7.73 -14.35
C LEU A 195 -1.44 8.88 -14.54
N GLU A 196 -1.44 9.50 -15.71
CA GLU A 196 -2.46 10.47 -16.13
C GLU A 196 -3.76 9.77 -16.52
N THR A 197 -3.65 8.60 -17.13
CA THR A 197 -4.75 7.72 -17.48
C THR A 197 -4.40 6.26 -17.22
N GLY A 198 -5.39 5.48 -16.87
CA GLY A 198 -5.23 4.12 -16.39
C GLY A 198 -5.08 4.08 -14.87
N GLU A 199 -5.07 2.89 -14.33
CA GLU A 199 -4.92 2.64 -12.90
C GLU A 199 -3.66 1.83 -12.64
N GLU A 200 -2.98 2.06 -11.51
CA GLU A 200 -1.81 1.27 -11.12
C GLU A 200 -2.15 -0.20 -10.91
N TYR A 201 -3.32 -0.47 -10.30
CA TYR A 201 -3.83 -1.83 -10.05
C TYR A 201 -5.11 -2.04 -10.86
N PHE A 202 -5.12 -3.02 -11.74
CA PHE A 202 -6.23 -3.31 -12.64
C PHE A 202 -6.42 -4.82 -12.84
N SER A 203 -7.57 -5.20 -13.38
CA SER A 203 -7.91 -6.60 -13.66
C SER A 203 -8.59 -6.73 -15.02
N ASP A 204 -8.64 -7.96 -15.52
CA ASP A 204 -9.24 -8.32 -16.80
C ASP A 204 -10.78 -8.39 -16.78
N VAL A 205 -11.42 -7.96 -15.70
CA VAL A 205 -12.89 -7.94 -15.61
C VAL A 205 -13.47 -7.15 -16.78
N ASN A 206 -14.20 -7.85 -17.67
CA ASN A 206 -14.78 -7.33 -18.92
C ASN A 206 -13.75 -6.88 -19.97
N LYS A 207 -12.48 -7.30 -19.89
CA LYS A 207 -11.40 -6.93 -20.82
C LYS A 207 -10.52 -8.12 -21.23
N ASP A 208 -11.02 -9.36 -21.14
CA ASP A 208 -10.29 -10.57 -21.50
C ASP A 208 -9.68 -10.49 -22.91
N GLY A 209 -8.35 -10.55 -23.00
CA GLY A 209 -7.57 -10.46 -24.24
C GLY A 209 -7.46 -9.06 -24.87
N GLU A 210 -8.01 -8.01 -24.23
CA GLU A 210 -7.94 -6.63 -24.71
C GLU A 210 -6.66 -5.92 -24.28
N TYR A 211 -6.49 -4.66 -24.73
CA TYR A 211 -5.42 -3.80 -24.29
C TYR A 211 -5.85 -2.88 -23.15
N PHE A 212 -5.03 -2.80 -22.11
CA PHE A 212 -5.06 -1.73 -21.13
C PHE A 212 -4.19 -0.58 -21.62
N ILE A 213 -4.75 0.63 -21.65
CA ILE A 213 -4.12 1.83 -22.21
C ILE A 213 -3.75 2.78 -21.08
N PHE A 214 -2.52 3.30 -21.13
CA PHE A 214 -1.96 4.17 -20.10
C PHE A 214 -1.30 5.39 -20.71
N LYS A 215 -1.24 6.46 -19.91
CA LYS A 215 -0.50 7.67 -20.20
C LYS A 215 0.21 8.12 -18.93
N ALA A 216 1.46 8.50 -19.06
CA ALA A 216 2.26 9.06 -17.98
C ALA A 216 2.90 10.39 -18.42
N ALA A 217 2.93 11.36 -17.50
CA ALA A 217 3.64 12.62 -17.71
C ALA A 217 5.01 12.56 -17.06
N VAL A 218 6.04 12.47 -17.88
CA VAL A 218 7.43 12.37 -17.42
C VAL A 218 8.07 13.75 -17.44
N GLN A 219 8.64 14.17 -16.32
CA GLN A 219 9.34 15.44 -16.22
C GLN A 219 10.73 15.32 -16.85
N GLY A 220 11.04 16.20 -17.80
CA GLY A 220 12.38 16.34 -18.32
C GLY A 220 13.25 17.13 -17.34
N LEU A 221 14.46 16.64 -17.08
CA LEU A 221 15.40 17.26 -16.15
C LEU A 221 16.44 18.17 -16.85
N GLY A 222 16.20 18.52 -18.12
CA GLY A 222 17.12 19.32 -18.95
C GLY A 222 18.13 18.46 -19.71
N GLU A 223 18.97 19.10 -20.52
CA GLU A 223 19.85 18.43 -21.50
C GLU A 223 21.01 17.62 -20.89
N SER A 224 21.24 17.75 -19.57
CA SER A 224 22.44 17.21 -18.92
C SER A 224 22.24 15.88 -18.17
N GLN A 225 21.06 15.29 -18.17
CA GLN A 225 20.77 14.03 -17.47
C GLN A 225 20.31 12.96 -18.46
N ALA A 226 20.90 11.78 -18.34
CA ALA A 226 20.40 10.61 -19.04
C ALA A 226 18.96 10.37 -18.59
N GLN A 227 18.03 10.40 -19.53
CA GLN A 227 16.62 10.31 -19.26
C GLN A 227 16.18 8.88 -19.52
N GLU A 228 16.11 8.12 -18.45
CA GLU A 228 15.63 6.74 -18.47
C GLU A 228 14.40 6.62 -17.59
N VAL A 229 13.38 5.98 -18.13
CA VAL A 229 12.17 5.65 -17.41
C VAL A 229 12.04 4.14 -17.33
N THR A 230 11.85 3.64 -16.13
CA THR A 230 11.68 2.21 -15.89
C THR A 230 10.22 1.89 -15.61
N PHE A 231 9.67 0.99 -16.38
CA PHE A 231 8.34 0.43 -16.23
C PHE A 231 8.45 -0.90 -15.49
N TYR A 232 7.72 -1.02 -14.40
CA TYR A 232 7.55 -2.25 -13.65
C TYR A 232 6.16 -2.78 -13.91
N THR A 233 6.05 -3.90 -14.60
CA THR A 233 4.78 -4.60 -14.78
C THR A 233 4.78 -5.85 -13.93
N SER A 234 3.64 -6.18 -13.37
CA SER A 234 3.48 -7.40 -12.58
C SER A 234 2.14 -8.04 -12.87
N ILE A 235 2.14 -9.36 -12.93
CA ILE A 235 0.95 -10.17 -12.72
C ILE A 235 0.93 -10.57 -11.24
N THR A 236 -0.21 -10.42 -10.58
CA THR A 236 -0.35 -10.61 -9.14
C THR A 236 -1.39 -11.67 -8.82
N ASP A 237 -1.35 -12.21 -7.62
CA ASP A 237 -2.49 -12.96 -7.12
C ASP A 237 -3.64 -12.03 -6.70
N GLU A 238 -4.80 -12.60 -6.45
CA GLU A 238 -6.00 -11.86 -6.04
C GLU A 238 -5.81 -11.14 -4.69
N HIS A 239 -5.04 -11.72 -3.78
CA HIS A 239 -4.80 -11.13 -2.46
C HIS A 239 -4.01 -9.83 -2.56
N TYR A 240 -2.99 -9.80 -3.42
CA TYR A 240 -2.22 -8.61 -3.72
C TYR A 240 -3.12 -7.49 -4.24
N PHE A 241 -3.90 -7.79 -5.27
CA PHE A 241 -4.79 -6.83 -5.92
C PHE A 241 -5.84 -6.29 -4.94
N ASN A 242 -6.58 -7.16 -4.26
CA ASN A 242 -7.64 -6.77 -3.35
C ASN A 242 -7.12 -5.93 -2.17
N PHE A 243 -5.96 -6.29 -1.62
CA PHE A 243 -5.35 -5.50 -0.55
C PHE A 243 -5.03 -4.08 -1.02
N HIS A 244 -4.29 -3.92 -2.10
CA HIS A 244 -3.88 -2.59 -2.57
C HIS A 244 -5.06 -1.75 -3.06
N LYS A 245 -6.04 -2.33 -3.73
CA LYS A 245 -7.27 -1.62 -4.11
C LYS A 245 -8.05 -1.14 -2.89
N SER A 246 -8.15 -1.95 -1.84
CA SER A 246 -8.83 -1.57 -0.61
C SER A 246 -8.10 -0.46 0.14
N VAL A 247 -6.76 -0.47 0.16
CA VAL A 247 -5.95 0.61 0.76
C VAL A 247 -6.12 1.92 0.01
N LEU A 248 -6.10 1.89 -1.33
CA LEU A 248 -6.34 3.09 -2.16
C LEU A 248 -7.75 3.65 -2.00
N GLY A 249 -8.73 2.78 -1.77
CA GLY A 249 -10.14 3.17 -1.53
C GLY A 249 -10.44 3.57 -0.08
N PHE A 250 -9.48 3.42 0.84
CA PHE A 250 -9.69 3.71 2.25
C PHE A 250 -9.76 5.21 2.53
N GLN A 251 -10.90 5.67 3.04
CA GLN A 251 -11.17 7.07 3.39
C GLN A 251 -11.31 7.25 4.91
N GLY A 252 -10.41 6.64 5.67
CA GLY A 252 -10.50 6.60 7.14
C GLY A 252 -10.53 7.96 7.85
N ASP A 253 -10.08 9.02 7.18
CA ASP A 253 -10.08 10.39 7.74
C ASP A 253 -11.38 11.17 7.42
N ASN A 254 -12.29 10.58 6.65
CA ASN A 254 -13.55 11.23 6.32
C ASN A 254 -14.67 10.77 7.28
N PRO A 255 -15.09 11.60 8.24
CA PRO A 255 -16.11 11.22 9.23
C PRO A 255 -17.51 11.02 8.62
N PHE A 256 -17.71 11.38 7.36
CA PHE A 256 -18.97 11.25 6.63
C PHE A 256 -18.95 10.10 5.64
N ALA A 257 -17.81 9.44 5.43
CA ALA A 257 -17.72 8.26 4.58
C ALA A 257 -18.10 7.02 5.38
N GLU A 258 -18.77 6.09 4.70
CA GLU A 258 -18.97 4.75 5.24
C GLU A 258 -17.60 4.07 5.38
N PRO A 259 -17.24 3.52 6.56
CA PRO A 259 -15.95 2.86 6.75
C PRO A 259 -15.82 1.66 5.81
N THR A 260 -14.93 1.74 4.85
CA THR A 260 -14.61 0.61 3.99
C THR A 260 -13.48 -0.18 4.63
N PRO A 261 -13.67 -1.46 5.00
CA PRO A 261 -12.62 -2.24 5.61
C PRO A 261 -11.49 -2.48 4.61
N VAL A 262 -10.24 -2.37 5.09
CA VAL A 262 -9.08 -2.81 4.31
C VAL A 262 -9.10 -4.33 4.22
N TYR A 263 -8.90 -4.84 3.02
CA TYR A 263 -8.85 -6.28 2.77
C TYR A 263 -7.74 -6.95 3.58
N SER A 264 -7.99 -8.16 4.05
CA SER A 264 -6.99 -8.99 4.72
C SER A 264 -7.24 -10.47 4.41
N ASN A 265 -6.18 -11.21 4.08
CA ASN A 265 -6.20 -12.67 3.99
C ASN A 265 -5.46 -13.35 5.16
N ILE A 266 -5.15 -12.59 6.22
CA ILE A 266 -4.49 -13.11 7.41
C ILE A 266 -5.56 -13.62 8.39
N GLU A 267 -5.69 -14.92 8.49
CA GLU A 267 -6.58 -15.54 9.47
C GLU A 267 -6.03 -15.32 10.89
N GLY A 268 -6.88 -14.83 11.81
CA GLY A 268 -6.50 -14.51 13.18
C GLY A 268 -5.76 -13.18 13.37
N GLY A 269 -5.52 -12.43 12.27
CA GLY A 269 -4.78 -11.17 12.28
C GLY A 269 -5.29 -10.17 11.24
N LEU A 270 -4.41 -9.26 10.82
CA LEU A 270 -4.64 -8.24 9.81
C LEU A 270 -3.47 -8.18 8.83
N GLY A 271 -3.69 -7.57 7.66
CA GLY A 271 -2.65 -7.35 6.66
C GLY A 271 -2.75 -8.30 5.48
N VAL A 272 -1.63 -8.61 4.83
CA VAL A 272 -1.63 -9.37 3.59
C VAL A 272 -0.42 -10.29 3.49
N PHE A 273 -0.66 -11.49 2.98
CA PHE A 273 0.36 -12.41 2.47
C PHE A 273 -0.02 -12.73 1.02
N ALA A 274 0.75 -12.22 0.07
CA ALA A 274 0.39 -12.17 -1.33
C ALA A 274 1.59 -12.46 -2.24
N ALA A 275 1.33 -12.69 -3.51
CA ALA A 275 2.37 -13.05 -4.45
C ALA A 275 2.26 -12.33 -5.80
N SER A 276 3.40 -12.21 -6.47
CA SER A 276 3.50 -11.62 -7.80
C SER A 276 4.61 -12.25 -8.63
N LYS A 277 4.57 -11.99 -9.93
CA LYS A 277 5.69 -12.17 -10.87
C LYS A 277 5.86 -10.84 -11.60
N ALA A 278 7.07 -10.32 -11.65
CA ALA A 278 7.34 -8.99 -12.19
C ALA A 278 8.25 -9.04 -13.42
N HIS A 279 8.15 -8.02 -14.25
CA HIS A 279 9.02 -7.75 -15.38
C HIS A 279 9.37 -6.26 -15.40
N THR A 280 10.60 -5.95 -15.78
CA THR A 280 11.11 -4.59 -15.84
C THR A 280 11.51 -4.24 -17.26
N PHE A 281 11.08 -3.08 -17.74
CA PHE A 281 11.45 -2.53 -19.04
C PHE A 281 11.93 -1.09 -18.86
N THR A 282 13.13 -0.78 -19.37
CA THR A 282 13.72 0.58 -19.30
C THR A 282 13.69 1.22 -20.67
N LEU A 283 13.19 2.44 -20.74
CA LEU A 283 13.11 3.30 -21.92
C LEU A 283 14.03 4.50 -21.75
N ALA A 284 15.00 4.66 -22.66
CA ALA A 284 15.73 5.91 -22.84
C ALA A 284 14.95 6.81 -23.81
N TYR A 285 14.80 8.14 -23.52
CA TYR A 285 13.97 9.05 -24.32
C TYR A 285 14.51 10.48 -24.39
#